data_f8daa8efb1a621aa5ac016cef6f1d9af
#
_entry.id   f8daa8efb1a621aa5ac016cef6f1d9af
#
_cell.length_a   1.000
_cell.length_b   1.000
_cell.length_c   1.000
_cell.angle_alpha   90.00
_cell.angle_beta   90.00
_cell.angle_gamma   90.00
#
_symmetry.space_group_name_H-M   'P 1'
#
loop_
_entity.id
_entity.type
_entity.pdbx_description
1 polymer ?
#
loop_
_entity_poly.entity_id
_entity_poly.type
_entity_poly.pdbx_seq_one_letter_code
_entity_poly.pdbx_strand_id
1 'polypeptide(L)'
;MTNQVALITGASRGLGLEIARAYARRGLRLILTARGAEPLKQAADELAALTDVLAIAGDVADPRHAERLVHKGLDKFQRIDVLVNNASELGPSPMPELQNLSREAFEHILRVNVVAPLELTQLVIPAMRAHKTGLIVNVTSDAGVQPYPTWGGYGASKAALEHLSRVLAAELEGSGVRVFVVDPGDMDTAMHRAAEPGVDLTHLPTPDVIAPAFVRLLDEKAAFGRFEAQQLVAVTA
;
A
#
# COMPACT_ATOMS: atom_id res chain seq x y z
N MET A 1 17.40 -16.56 6.51
CA MET A 1 16.83 -15.39 5.79
C MET A 1 15.77 -15.91 4.85
N THR A 2 14.60 -15.31 4.83
CA THR A 2 13.56 -15.66 3.87
C THR A 2 14.03 -15.17 2.49
N ASN A 3 13.78 -15.96 1.43
CA ASN A 3 14.11 -15.52 0.06
C ASN A 3 12.98 -14.67 -0.56
N GLN A 4 12.06 -14.17 0.27
CA GLN A 4 10.88 -13.43 -0.16
C GLN A 4 11.21 -11.98 -0.52
N VAL A 5 10.48 -11.44 -1.48
CA VAL A 5 10.63 -10.07 -2.01
C VAL A 5 9.31 -9.33 -1.87
N ALA A 6 9.34 -8.17 -1.26
CA ALA A 6 8.19 -7.27 -1.15
C ALA A 6 8.37 -6.02 -2.00
N LEU A 7 7.37 -5.71 -2.84
CA LEU A 7 7.24 -4.45 -3.54
C LEU A 7 6.28 -3.55 -2.75
N ILE A 8 6.73 -2.35 -2.37
CA ILE A 8 5.98 -1.42 -1.54
C ILE A 8 5.90 -0.06 -2.23
N THR A 9 4.69 0.44 -2.45
CA THR A 9 4.45 1.77 -3.01
C THR A 9 4.27 2.81 -1.90
N GLY A 10 4.67 4.07 -2.17
CA GLY A 10 4.63 5.13 -1.16
C GLY A 10 5.62 4.92 0.00
N ALA A 11 6.76 4.28 -0.28
CA ALA A 11 7.69 3.76 0.72
C ALA A 11 8.74 4.76 1.24
N SER A 12 8.65 6.06 0.89
CA SER A 12 9.63 7.06 1.32
C SER A 12 9.33 7.69 2.69
N ARG A 13 8.13 7.50 3.25
CA ARG A 13 7.69 8.04 4.53
C ARG A 13 6.42 7.35 5.05
N GLY A 14 6.02 7.68 6.28
CA GLY A 14 4.76 7.23 6.88
C GLY A 14 4.62 5.72 6.89
N LEU A 15 3.40 5.22 6.72
CA LEU A 15 3.10 3.80 6.83
C LEU A 15 3.93 2.93 5.88
N GLY A 16 4.10 3.35 4.62
CA GLY A 16 4.88 2.57 3.64
C GLY A 16 6.33 2.38 4.05
N LEU A 17 6.98 3.38 4.65
CA LEU A 17 8.34 3.26 5.18
C LEU A 17 8.39 2.34 6.40
N GLU A 18 7.43 2.44 7.31
CA GLU A 18 7.40 1.58 8.50
C GLU A 18 7.11 0.10 8.14
N ILE A 19 6.24 -0.14 7.15
CA ILE A 19 6.06 -1.49 6.59
C ILE A 19 7.38 -2.00 6.00
N ALA A 20 8.11 -1.16 5.25
CA ALA A 20 9.40 -1.54 4.67
C ALA A 20 10.43 -1.88 5.77
N ARG A 21 10.49 -1.10 6.85
CA ARG A 21 11.33 -1.40 8.04
C ARG A 21 10.95 -2.72 8.69
N ALA A 22 9.66 -2.95 8.90
CA ALA A 22 9.15 -4.17 9.52
C ALA A 22 9.46 -5.42 8.66
N TYR A 23 9.28 -5.31 7.35
CA TYR A 23 9.61 -6.39 6.41
C TYR A 23 11.12 -6.64 6.30
N ALA A 24 11.96 -5.58 6.30
CA ALA A 24 13.41 -5.72 6.34
C ALA A 24 13.88 -6.50 7.58
N ARG A 25 13.35 -6.15 8.77
CA ARG A 25 13.64 -6.87 10.03
C ARG A 25 13.17 -8.33 10.00
N ARG A 26 12.10 -8.63 9.26
CA ARG A 26 11.60 -10.01 9.05
C ARG A 26 12.45 -10.77 8.02
N GLY A 27 13.38 -10.08 7.34
CA GLY A 27 14.33 -10.67 6.37
C GLY A 27 13.84 -10.72 4.93
N LEU A 28 12.81 -9.93 4.57
CA LEU A 28 12.40 -9.77 3.18
C LEU A 28 13.33 -8.81 2.44
N ARG A 29 13.61 -9.09 1.16
CA ARG A 29 14.24 -8.15 0.24
C ARG A 29 13.19 -7.17 -0.28
N LEU A 30 13.58 -5.95 -0.59
CA LEU A 30 12.65 -4.85 -0.83
C LEU A 30 12.78 -4.24 -2.23
N ILE A 31 11.64 -3.97 -2.86
CA ILE A 31 11.49 -3.09 -4.01
C ILE A 31 10.64 -1.91 -3.52
N LEU A 32 11.22 -0.72 -3.53
CA LEU A 32 10.60 0.47 -2.98
C LEU A 32 10.33 1.50 -4.08
N THR A 33 9.16 2.13 -4.04
CA THR A 33 8.88 3.25 -4.93
C THR A 33 8.15 4.39 -4.21
N ALA A 34 8.46 5.62 -4.60
CA ALA A 34 7.78 6.85 -4.24
C ALA A 34 8.13 7.95 -5.23
N ARG A 35 7.36 9.05 -5.27
CA ARG A 35 7.59 10.18 -6.18
C ARG A 35 8.88 10.94 -5.87
N GLY A 36 9.16 11.17 -4.59
CA GLY A 36 10.33 11.92 -4.14
C GLY A 36 11.61 11.08 -4.19
N ALA A 37 12.53 11.40 -5.10
CA ALA A 37 13.75 10.63 -5.29
C ALA A 37 14.67 10.68 -4.05
N GLU A 38 14.91 11.85 -3.49
CA GLU A 38 15.80 12.02 -2.34
C GLU A 38 15.28 11.35 -1.06
N PRO A 39 14.00 11.56 -0.63
CA PRO A 39 13.46 10.83 0.52
C PRO A 39 13.42 9.31 0.31
N LEU A 40 13.18 8.84 -0.92
CA LEU A 40 13.21 7.42 -1.22
C LEU A 40 14.63 6.85 -1.15
N LYS A 41 15.62 7.61 -1.60
CA LYS A 41 17.03 7.22 -1.50
C LYS A 41 17.46 7.10 -0.04
N GLN A 42 17.11 8.07 0.81
CA GLN A 42 17.42 8.03 2.24
C GLN A 42 16.81 6.80 2.91
N ALA A 43 15.53 6.49 2.62
CA ALA A 43 14.87 5.28 3.10
C ALA A 43 15.59 4.01 2.63
N ALA A 44 16.01 3.95 1.36
CA ALA A 44 16.71 2.80 0.81
C ALA A 44 18.10 2.63 1.43
N ASP A 45 18.85 3.70 1.62
CA ASP A 45 20.19 3.68 2.23
C ASP A 45 20.11 3.18 3.70
N GLU A 46 19.10 3.60 4.45
CA GLU A 46 18.82 3.10 5.80
C GLU A 46 18.55 1.59 5.79
N LEU A 47 17.65 1.15 4.92
CA LEU A 47 17.19 -0.25 4.88
C LEU A 47 18.23 -1.20 4.27
N ALA A 48 19.16 -0.70 3.48
CA ALA A 48 20.26 -1.49 2.92
C ALA A 48 21.19 -2.09 3.99
N ALA A 49 21.19 -1.53 5.21
CA ALA A 49 21.90 -2.11 6.35
C ALA A 49 21.23 -3.41 6.87
N LEU A 50 19.97 -3.66 6.52
CA LEU A 50 19.17 -4.80 7.01
C LEU A 50 18.94 -5.86 5.93
N THR A 51 18.79 -5.45 4.67
CA THR A 51 18.43 -6.35 3.56
C THR A 51 18.80 -5.75 2.20
N ASP A 52 18.67 -6.57 1.15
CA ASP A 52 18.82 -6.09 -0.23
C ASP A 52 17.64 -5.19 -0.63
N VAL A 53 17.94 -3.98 -1.09
CA VAL A 53 16.96 -2.99 -1.51
C VAL A 53 17.14 -2.60 -2.97
N LEU A 54 16.03 -2.46 -3.70
CA LEU A 54 15.92 -1.81 -5.00
C LEU A 54 14.96 -0.63 -4.87
N ALA A 55 15.44 0.59 -4.97
CA ALA A 55 14.61 1.79 -4.92
C ALA A 55 14.52 2.44 -6.30
N ILE A 56 13.30 2.72 -6.77
CA ILE A 56 13.05 3.35 -8.07
C ILE A 56 12.04 4.48 -7.86
N ALA A 57 12.51 5.71 -7.98
CA ALA A 57 11.63 6.88 -7.88
C ALA A 57 10.74 7.00 -9.13
N GLY A 58 9.48 7.38 -8.90
CA GLY A 58 8.50 7.62 -9.94
C GLY A 58 7.07 7.69 -9.40
N ASP A 59 6.17 8.09 -10.28
CA ASP A 59 4.74 8.17 -9.99
C ASP A 59 4.06 6.83 -10.30
N VAL A 60 3.36 6.26 -9.33
CA VAL A 60 2.59 5.01 -9.53
C VAL A 60 1.45 5.19 -10.54
N ALA A 61 0.99 6.42 -10.76
CA ALA A 61 -0.02 6.75 -11.76
C ALA A 61 0.53 6.78 -13.21
N ASP A 62 1.84 6.62 -13.40
CA ASP A 62 2.46 6.44 -14.73
C ASP A 62 2.60 4.94 -15.04
N PRO A 63 1.88 4.40 -16.03
CA PRO A 63 1.96 2.98 -16.40
C PRO A 63 3.39 2.53 -16.76
N ARG A 64 4.17 3.42 -17.40
CA ARG A 64 5.56 3.13 -17.75
C ARG A 64 6.44 2.96 -16.51
N HIS A 65 6.11 3.69 -15.43
CA HIS A 65 6.79 3.51 -14.16
C HIS A 65 6.46 2.17 -13.52
N ALA A 66 5.18 1.77 -13.52
CA ALA A 66 4.73 0.47 -13.00
C ALA A 66 5.42 -0.69 -13.72
N GLU A 67 5.46 -0.68 -15.06
CA GLU A 67 6.17 -1.67 -15.87
C GLU A 67 7.66 -1.71 -15.52
N ARG A 68 8.34 -0.56 -15.51
CA ARG A 68 9.76 -0.45 -15.17
C ARG A 68 10.07 -0.98 -13.77
N LEU A 69 9.20 -0.69 -12.80
CA LEU A 69 9.34 -1.10 -11.41
C LEU A 69 9.30 -2.63 -11.29
N VAL A 70 8.29 -3.26 -11.89
CA VAL A 70 8.12 -4.71 -11.84
C VAL A 70 9.22 -5.43 -12.63
N HIS A 71 9.54 -4.99 -13.84
CA HIS A 71 10.63 -5.59 -14.64
C HIS A 71 11.96 -5.54 -13.91
N LYS A 72 12.39 -4.36 -13.42
CA LYS A 72 13.65 -4.24 -12.68
C LYS A 72 13.66 -5.03 -11.38
N GLY A 73 12.50 -5.15 -10.72
CA GLY A 73 12.34 -6.00 -9.55
C GLY A 73 12.56 -7.48 -9.88
N LEU A 74 11.92 -7.96 -10.93
CA LEU A 74 12.07 -9.33 -11.41
C LEU A 74 13.46 -9.61 -11.95
N ASP A 75 14.08 -8.67 -12.67
CA ASP A 75 15.46 -8.80 -13.16
C ASP A 75 16.45 -8.97 -11.99
N LYS A 76 16.30 -8.18 -10.93
CA LYS A 76 17.22 -8.22 -9.78
C LYS A 76 16.96 -9.43 -8.87
N PHE A 77 15.71 -9.73 -8.58
CA PHE A 77 15.35 -10.67 -7.51
C PHE A 77 14.74 -11.98 -8.00
N GLN A 78 14.37 -12.08 -9.27
CA GLN A 78 13.74 -13.23 -9.95
C GLN A 78 12.36 -13.61 -9.37
N ARG A 79 11.81 -12.81 -8.44
CA ARG A 79 10.52 -13.03 -7.80
C ARG A 79 9.98 -11.76 -7.16
N ILE A 80 8.65 -11.70 -7.00
CA ILE A 80 7.93 -10.75 -6.16
C ILE A 80 6.87 -11.57 -5.42
N ASP A 81 6.99 -11.66 -4.10
CA ASP A 81 6.10 -12.48 -3.26
C ASP A 81 5.01 -11.67 -2.58
N VAL A 82 5.30 -10.39 -2.32
CA VAL A 82 4.37 -9.47 -1.66
C VAL A 82 4.29 -8.18 -2.46
N LEU A 83 3.08 -7.73 -2.76
CA LEU A 83 2.80 -6.39 -3.27
C LEU A 83 2.03 -5.63 -2.20
N VAL A 84 2.54 -4.48 -1.77
CA VAL A 84 1.82 -3.56 -0.87
C VAL A 84 1.48 -2.28 -1.64
N ASN A 85 0.22 -2.16 -2.05
CA ASN A 85 -0.35 -0.96 -2.63
C ASN A 85 -0.71 0.01 -1.50
N ASN A 86 0.28 0.80 -1.05
CA ASN A 86 0.14 1.76 0.03
C ASN A 86 0.13 3.22 -0.48
N ALA A 87 0.75 3.52 -1.63
CA ALA A 87 0.68 4.87 -2.21
C ALA A 87 -0.78 5.30 -2.38
N SER A 88 -1.09 6.51 -1.94
CA SER A 88 -2.47 7.02 -1.94
C SER A 88 -2.49 8.52 -2.20
N GLU A 89 -3.59 9.00 -2.77
CA GLU A 89 -3.89 10.40 -3.02
C GLU A 89 -5.19 10.75 -2.32
N LEU A 90 -5.15 11.82 -1.53
CA LEU A 90 -6.31 12.33 -0.79
C LEU A 90 -7.19 13.21 -1.67
N GLY A 91 -6.57 13.94 -2.59
CA GLY A 91 -7.16 15.01 -3.37
C GLY A 91 -6.81 16.39 -2.83
N PRO A 92 -7.61 17.42 -3.16
CA PRO A 92 -7.39 18.77 -2.66
C PRO A 92 -7.43 18.85 -1.13
N SER A 93 -6.63 19.72 -0.54
CA SER A 93 -6.67 20.01 0.89
C SER A 93 -6.86 21.52 1.08
N PRO A 94 -7.91 21.96 1.82
CA PRO A 94 -8.93 21.13 2.46
C PRO A 94 -9.79 20.36 1.47
N MET A 95 -10.30 19.21 1.88
CA MET A 95 -11.15 18.37 1.03
C MET A 95 -12.51 19.04 0.79
N PRO A 96 -12.96 19.16 -0.48
CA PRO A 96 -14.22 19.80 -0.81
C PRO A 96 -15.43 18.85 -0.57
N GLU A 97 -16.60 19.42 -0.38
CA GLU A 97 -17.84 18.67 -0.53
C GLU A 97 -17.96 18.09 -1.96
N LEU A 98 -18.65 16.96 -2.11
CA LEU A 98 -18.80 16.26 -3.40
C LEU A 98 -19.31 17.16 -4.54
N GLN A 99 -20.24 18.06 -4.26
CA GLN A 99 -20.77 19.00 -5.26
C GLN A 99 -19.71 19.97 -5.82
N ASN A 100 -18.61 20.18 -5.09
CA ASN A 100 -17.51 21.08 -5.42
C ASN A 100 -16.23 20.33 -5.86
N LEU A 101 -16.24 19.01 -5.82
CA LEU A 101 -15.08 18.19 -6.25
C LEU A 101 -14.96 18.27 -7.79
N SER A 102 -13.84 18.78 -8.28
CA SER A 102 -13.63 18.84 -9.74
C SER A 102 -13.43 17.44 -10.33
N ARG A 103 -13.79 17.32 -11.62
CA ARG A 103 -13.56 16.08 -12.37
C ARG A 103 -12.08 15.69 -12.36
N GLU A 104 -11.21 16.63 -12.61
CA GLU A 104 -9.75 16.42 -12.71
C GLU A 104 -9.17 15.89 -11.40
N ALA A 105 -9.62 16.47 -10.26
CA ALA A 105 -9.21 16.00 -8.94
C ALA A 105 -9.72 14.58 -8.68
N PHE A 106 -10.97 14.29 -9.00
CA PHE A 106 -11.55 12.96 -8.83
C PHE A 106 -10.88 11.91 -9.72
N GLU A 107 -10.65 12.22 -10.98
CA GLU A 107 -9.92 11.33 -11.90
C GLU A 107 -8.50 11.05 -11.41
N HIS A 108 -7.81 12.06 -10.84
CA HIS A 108 -6.47 11.87 -10.27
C HIS A 108 -6.49 10.96 -9.03
N ILE A 109 -7.45 11.16 -8.12
CA ILE A 109 -7.65 10.29 -6.95
C ILE A 109 -7.86 8.84 -7.41
N LEU A 110 -8.77 8.60 -8.36
CA LEU A 110 -9.04 7.26 -8.89
C LEU A 110 -7.82 6.65 -9.58
N ARG A 111 -7.06 7.44 -10.31
CA ARG A 111 -5.85 6.98 -10.99
C ARG A 111 -4.81 6.45 -10.01
N VAL A 112 -4.56 7.18 -8.92
CA VAL A 112 -3.58 6.78 -7.90
C VAL A 112 -4.11 5.65 -7.01
N ASN A 113 -5.37 5.75 -6.55
CA ASN A 113 -5.88 4.85 -5.50
C ASN A 113 -6.52 3.57 -6.04
N VAL A 114 -6.86 3.52 -7.34
CA VAL A 114 -7.60 2.40 -7.94
C VAL A 114 -6.87 1.83 -9.15
N VAL A 115 -6.58 2.68 -10.15
CA VAL A 115 -6.00 2.22 -11.42
C VAL A 115 -4.56 1.72 -11.21
N ALA A 116 -3.73 2.50 -10.53
CA ALA A 116 -2.33 2.12 -10.28
C ALA A 116 -2.18 0.82 -9.46
N PRO A 117 -2.93 0.59 -8.37
CA PRO A 117 -2.97 -0.70 -7.70
C PRO A 117 -3.38 -1.87 -8.61
N LEU A 118 -4.37 -1.66 -9.49
CA LEU A 118 -4.81 -2.67 -10.45
C LEU A 118 -3.69 -3.01 -11.45
N GLU A 119 -3.07 -2.00 -12.04
CA GLU A 119 -1.96 -2.17 -13.00
C GLU A 119 -0.77 -2.92 -12.39
N LEU A 120 -0.31 -2.49 -11.21
CA LEU A 120 0.77 -3.18 -10.49
C LEU A 120 0.40 -4.63 -10.17
N THR A 121 -0.83 -4.86 -9.74
CA THR A 121 -1.36 -6.20 -9.45
C THR A 121 -1.32 -7.09 -10.69
N GLN A 122 -1.79 -6.58 -11.83
CA GLN A 122 -1.77 -7.31 -13.11
C GLN A 122 -0.33 -7.69 -13.54
N LEU A 123 0.62 -6.81 -13.30
CA LEU A 123 2.03 -7.04 -13.64
C LEU A 123 2.71 -8.09 -12.75
N VAL A 124 2.36 -8.19 -11.46
CA VAL A 124 3.01 -9.14 -10.53
C VAL A 124 2.36 -10.53 -10.52
N ILE A 125 1.07 -10.65 -10.82
CA ILE A 125 0.31 -11.91 -10.79
C ILE A 125 0.98 -13.04 -11.60
N PRO A 126 1.48 -12.83 -12.82
CA PRO A 126 2.12 -13.92 -13.57
C PRO A 126 3.28 -14.56 -12.83
N ALA A 127 4.14 -13.77 -12.20
CA ALA A 127 5.27 -14.27 -11.41
C ALA A 127 4.78 -14.98 -10.13
N MET A 128 3.79 -14.44 -9.43
CA MET A 128 3.20 -15.05 -8.23
C MET A 128 2.54 -16.42 -8.56
N ARG A 129 1.80 -16.49 -9.67
CA ARG A 129 1.18 -17.77 -10.13
C ARG A 129 2.23 -18.80 -10.51
N ALA A 130 3.31 -18.41 -11.18
CA ALA A 130 4.41 -19.31 -11.55
C ALA A 130 5.05 -19.95 -10.30
N HIS A 131 5.17 -19.20 -9.22
CA HIS A 131 5.67 -19.67 -7.93
C HIS A 131 4.60 -20.31 -7.04
N LYS A 132 3.31 -20.31 -7.46
CA LYS A 132 2.15 -20.78 -6.68
C LYS A 132 2.07 -20.16 -5.27
N THR A 133 2.54 -18.93 -5.14
CA THR A 133 2.54 -18.19 -3.88
C THR A 133 2.59 -16.70 -4.17
N GLY A 134 1.80 -15.92 -3.43
CA GLY A 134 1.80 -14.47 -3.51
C GLY A 134 0.88 -13.87 -2.46
N LEU A 135 1.16 -12.62 -2.12
CA LEU A 135 0.30 -11.81 -1.26
C LEU A 135 0.18 -10.40 -1.85
N ILE A 136 -1.05 -10.00 -2.12
CA ILE A 136 -1.39 -8.62 -2.52
C ILE A 136 -2.09 -7.96 -1.34
N VAL A 137 -1.53 -6.87 -0.86
CA VAL A 137 -2.08 -6.06 0.24
C VAL A 137 -2.47 -4.70 -0.32
N ASN A 138 -3.76 -4.40 -0.30
CA ASN A 138 -4.31 -3.11 -0.69
C ASN A 138 -4.66 -2.31 0.57
N VAL A 139 -3.97 -1.18 0.79
CA VAL A 139 -4.24 -0.32 1.94
C VAL A 139 -5.50 0.51 1.66
N THR A 140 -6.53 0.28 2.47
CA THR A 140 -7.82 0.96 2.42
C THR A 140 -7.97 1.98 3.56
N SER A 141 -9.20 2.30 3.89
CA SER A 141 -9.63 3.16 5.00
C SER A 141 -11.09 2.84 5.33
N ASP A 142 -11.49 3.12 6.54
CA ASP A 142 -12.89 3.13 6.96
C ASP A 142 -13.75 4.09 6.13
N ALA A 143 -13.17 5.18 5.58
CA ALA A 143 -13.84 6.07 4.64
C ALA A 143 -14.33 5.37 3.36
N GLY A 144 -13.84 4.17 3.04
CA GLY A 144 -14.39 3.32 1.98
C GLY A 144 -15.71 2.66 2.34
N VAL A 145 -16.09 2.67 3.63
CA VAL A 145 -17.30 2.05 4.18
C VAL A 145 -18.20 3.07 4.86
N GLN A 146 -17.63 4.01 5.63
CA GLN A 146 -18.35 5.03 6.37
C GLN A 146 -18.45 6.34 5.56
N PRO A 147 -19.64 6.99 5.58
CA PRO A 147 -19.84 8.23 4.84
C PRO A 147 -19.41 9.44 5.69
N TYR A 148 -18.21 9.95 5.46
CA TYR A 148 -17.74 11.18 6.07
C TYR A 148 -17.98 12.38 5.12
N PRO A 149 -18.59 13.50 5.59
CA PRO A 149 -18.66 14.73 4.81
C PRO A 149 -17.25 15.15 4.32
N THR A 150 -17.17 15.66 3.09
CA THR A 150 -15.95 16.05 2.39
C THR A 150 -15.02 14.92 1.90
N TRP A 151 -15.11 13.72 2.47
CA TRP A 151 -14.26 12.57 2.10
C TRP A 151 -14.73 11.82 0.85
N GLY A 152 -15.72 12.33 0.12
CA GLY A 152 -16.42 11.58 -0.93
C GLY A 152 -15.52 11.10 -2.07
N GLY A 153 -14.55 11.90 -2.52
CA GLY A 153 -13.62 11.48 -3.58
C GLY A 153 -12.68 10.37 -3.13
N TYR A 154 -12.06 10.55 -1.97
CA TYR A 154 -11.18 9.57 -1.36
C TYR A 154 -11.93 8.29 -0.98
N GLY A 155 -13.04 8.42 -0.23
CA GLY A 155 -13.85 7.28 0.21
C GLY A 155 -14.36 6.44 -0.95
N ALA A 156 -14.88 7.07 -2.02
CA ALA A 156 -15.28 6.36 -3.23
C ALA A 156 -14.14 5.55 -3.85
N SER A 157 -12.92 6.11 -3.87
CA SER A 157 -11.74 5.39 -4.38
C SER A 157 -11.37 4.17 -3.53
N LYS A 158 -11.48 4.28 -2.19
CA LYS A 158 -11.21 3.16 -1.28
C LYS A 158 -12.29 2.08 -1.36
N ALA A 159 -13.55 2.46 -1.49
CA ALA A 159 -14.65 1.52 -1.75
C ALA A 159 -14.45 0.75 -3.07
N ALA A 160 -14.03 1.45 -4.13
CA ALA A 160 -13.72 0.83 -5.43
C ALA A 160 -12.55 -0.16 -5.30
N LEU A 161 -11.45 0.22 -4.62
CA LEU A 161 -10.30 -0.65 -4.39
C LEU A 161 -10.68 -1.90 -3.59
N GLU A 162 -11.52 -1.77 -2.56
CA GLU A 162 -12.03 -2.92 -1.79
C GLU A 162 -12.84 -3.87 -2.66
N HIS A 163 -13.73 -3.35 -3.50
CA HIS A 163 -14.56 -4.19 -4.36
C HIS A 163 -13.71 -4.93 -5.41
N LEU A 164 -12.77 -4.23 -6.08
CA LEU A 164 -11.81 -4.85 -7.00
C LEU A 164 -11.00 -5.96 -6.31
N SER A 165 -10.60 -5.74 -5.08
CA SER A 165 -9.84 -6.74 -4.30
C SER A 165 -10.64 -8.02 -4.05
N ARG A 166 -11.96 -7.89 -3.77
CA ARG A 166 -12.86 -9.05 -3.61
C ARG A 166 -13.03 -9.84 -4.89
N VAL A 167 -13.24 -9.15 -6.02
CA VAL A 167 -13.35 -9.79 -7.34
C VAL A 167 -12.06 -10.51 -7.68
N LEU A 168 -10.92 -9.83 -7.52
CA LEU A 168 -9.60 -10.40 -7.79
C LEU A 168 -9.32 -11.65 -6.95
N ALA A 169 -9.68 -11.63 -5.66
CA ALA A 169 -9.50 -12.80 -4.79
C ALA A 169 -10.30 -14.01 -5.29
N ALA A 170 -11.53 -13.81 -5.75
CA ALA A 170 -12.35 -14.88 -6.35
C ALA A 170 -11.73 -15.42 -7.65
N GLU A 171 -11.20 -14.54 -8.51
CA GLU A 171 -10.52 -14.95 -9.77
C GLU A 171 -9.19 -15.66 -9.54
N LEU A 172 -8.55 -15.45 -8.39
CA LEU A 172 -7.28 -16.06 -7.99
C LEU A 172 -7.47 -17.32 -7.12
N GLU A 173 -8.69 -17.77 -6.88
CA GLU A 173 -8.95 -18.96 -6.08
C GLU A 173 -8.15 -20.17 -6.61
N GLY A 174 -7.52 -20.91 -5.71
CA GLY A 174 -6.68 -22.06 -6.05
C GLY A 174 -5.32 -21.74 -6.68
N SER A 175 -5.00 -20.47 -6.97
CA SER A 175 -3.73 -20.08 -7.58
C SER A 175 -2.55 -20.01 -6.60
N GLY A 176 -2.82 -20.01 -5.29
CA GLY A 176 -1.84 -19.76 -4.24
C GLY A 176 -1.56 -18.26 -3.98
N VAL A 177 -2.24 -17.35 -4.69
CA VAL A 177 -2.15 -15.90 -4.47
C VAL A 177 -3.29 -15.45 -3.58
N ARG A 178 -2.96 -14.75 -2.48
CA ARG A 178 -3.91 -14.20 -1.51
C ARG A 178 -4.08 -12.70 -1.74
N VAL A 179 -5.25 -12.17 -1.46
CA VAL A 179 -5.55 -10.74 -1.60
C VAL A 179 -6.12 -10.22 -0.29
N PHE A 180 -5.46 -9.24 0.31
CA PHE A 180 -5.92 -8.63 1.55
C PHE A 180 -6.19 -7.15 1.37
N VAL A 181 -7.24 -6.69 2.02
CA VAL A 181 -7.57 -5.28 2.16
C VAL A 181 -7.31 -4.90 3.62
N VAL A 182 -6.47 -3.90 3.83
CA VAL A 182 -6.01 -3.54 5.18
C VAL A 182 -6.33 -2.08 5.46
N ASP A 183 -7.16 -1.88 6.46
CA ASP A 183 -7.45 -0.59 7.04
C ASP A 183 -6.44 -0.34 8.18
N PRO A 184 -5.54 0.62 8.06
CA PRO A 184 -4.56 0.92 9.11
C PRO A 184 -5.18 1.63 10.31
N GLY A 185 -6.38 2.17 10.17
CA GLY A 185 -7.01 3.10 11.11
C GLY A 185 -6.35 4.48 11.08
N ASP A 186 -6.82 5.35 11.97
CA ASP A 186 -6.28 6.69 12.10
C ASP A 186 -4.86 6.67 12.66
N MET A 187 -3.98 7.44 12.01
CA MET A 187 -2.57 7.55 12.39
C MET A 187 -2.10 9.01 12.31
N ASP A 188 -1.16 9.38 13.16
CA ASP A 188 -0.45 10.66 13.03
C ASP A 188 0.50 10.63 11.82
N THR A 189 0.02 11.09 10.68
CA THR A 189 0.76 11.14 9.41
C THR A 189 0.59 12.48 8.71
N ALA A 190 1.53 12.81 7.82
CA ALA A 190 1.40 14.01 6.99
C ALA A 190 0.14 13.96 6.10
N MET A 191 -0.32 12.78 5.70
CA MET A 191 -1.54 12.62 4.91
C MET A 191 -2.78 12.93 5.75
N HIS A 192 -2.86 12.42 6.98
CA HIS A 192 -4.00 12.70 7.88
C HIS A 192 -4.04 14.18 8.28
N ARG A 193 -2.89 14.79 8.57
CA ARG A 193 -2.82 16.24 8.82
C ARG A 193 -3.28 17.09 7.63
N ALA A 194 -3.07 16.62 6.41
CA ALA A 194 -3.59 17.28 5.21
C ALA A 194 -5.11 17.05 5.02
N ALA A 195 -5.64 15.93 5.50
CA ALA A 195 -7.07 15.64 5.50
C ALA A 195 -7.84 16.54 6.49
N GLU A 196 -7.25 16.77 7.66
CA GLU A 196 -7.86 17.53 8.77
C GLU A 196 -6.95 18.71 9.21
N PRO A 197 -6.84 19.77 8.39
CA PRO A 197 -5.97 20.91 8.69
C PRO A 197 -6.35 21.58 10.01
N GLY A 198 -5.38 21.74 10.91
CA GLY A 198 -5.56 22.40 12.20
C GLY A 198 -6.07 21.51 13.33
N VAL A 199 -6.34 20.25 13.07
CA VAL A 199 -6.68 19.26 14.11
C VAL A 199 -5.39 18.72 14.74
N ASP A 200 -5.37 18.59 16.07
CA ASP A 200 -4.28 17.96 16.81
C ASP A 200 -4.43 16.42 16.70
N LEU A 201 -3.50 15.79 16.01
CA LEU A 201 -3.46 14.35 15.79
C LEU A 201 -2.39 13.64 16.65
N THR A 202 -1.74 14.34 17.56
CA THR A 202 -0.65 13.77 18.39
C THR A 202 -1.09 12.65 19.34
N HIS A 203 -2.40 12.52 19.58
CA HIS A 203 -3.00 11.44 20.35
C HIS A 203 -3.16 10.14 19.55
N LEU A 204 -3.03 10.19 18.23
CA LEU A 204 -3.14 9.03 17.35
C LEU A 204 -1.84 8.21 17.33
N PRO A 205 -1.93 6.89 17.10
CA PRO A 205 -0.73 6.08 16.95
C PRO A 205 0.11 6.51 15.75
N THR A 206 1.42 6.40 15.88
CA THR A 206 2.34 6.59 14.77
C THR A 206 2.41 5.34 13.89
N PRO A 207 2.80 5.47 12.60
CA PRO A 207 2.82 4.34 11.66
C PRO A 207 3.68 3.14 12.10
N ASP A 208 4.73 3.35 12.88
CA ASP A 208 5.60 2.28 13.40
C ASP A 208 4.87 1.35 14.39
N VAL A 209 3.87 1.86 15.12
CA VAL A 209 3.00 1.06 15.99
C VAL A 209 2.10 0.13 15.15
N ILE A 210 1.69 0.57 13.96
CA ILE A 210 0.73 -0.14 13.10
C ILE A 210 1.43 -1.14 12.16
N ALA A 211 2.63 -0.82 11.68
CA ALA A 211 3.38 -1.63 10.72
C ALA A 211 3.56 -3.12 11.12
N PRO A 212 3.70 -3.52 12.40
CA PRO A 212 3.77 -4.93 12.79
C PRO A 212 2.56 -5.77 12.35
N ALA A 213 1.38 -5.18 12.18
CA ALA A 213 0.20 -5.88 11.65
C ALA A 213 0.47 -6.47 10.26
N PHE A 214 1.20 -5.75 9.41
CA PHE A 214 1.52 -6.20 8.06
C PHE A 214 2.49 -7.39 8.05
N VAL A 215 3.34 -7.52 9.04
CA VAL A 215 4.19 -8.72 9.21
C VAL A 215 3.36 -9.95 9.53
N ARG A 216 2.33 -9.82 10.38
CA ARG A 216 1.43 -10.93 10.71
C ARG A 216 0.66 -11.43 9.50
N LEU A 217 0.26 -10.53 8.61
CA LEU A 217 -0.45 -10.91 7.38
C LEU A 217 0.38 -11.78 6.43
N LEU A 218 1.71 -11.79 6.55
CA LEU A 218 2.55 -12.71 5.78
C LEU A 218 2.22 -14.18 6.10
N ASP A 219 1.88 -14.46 7.35
CA ASP A 219 1.60 -15.81 7.86
C ASP A 219 0.10 -16.18 7.81
N GLU A 220 -0.79 -15.21 7.51
CA GLU A 220 -2.24 -15.46 7.36
C GLU A 220 -2.52 -16.41 6.18
N LYS A 221 -3.45 -17.35 6.35
CA LYS A 221 -3.74 -18.42 5.37
C LYS A 221 -5.01 -18.19 4.55
N ALA A 222 -5.86 -17.26 4.95
CA ALA A 222 -7.06 -16.93 4.20
C ALA A 222 -6.73 -16.50 2.76
N ALA A 223 -7.54 -16.88 1.79
CA ALA A 223 -7.37 -16.43 0.40
C ALA A 223 -7.72 -14.95 0.24
N PHE A 224 -8.72 -14.48 1.01
CA PHE A 224 -9.15 -13.08 1.10
C PHE A 224 -9.43 -12.70 2.54
N GLY A 225 -9.21 -11.42 2.88
CA GLY A 225 -9.61 -10.83 4.14
C GLY A 225 -9.61 -9.30 4.10
N ARG A 226 -10.56 -8.68 4.84
CA ARG A 226 -10.49 -7.28 5.24
C ARG A 226 -10.06 -7.22 6.69
N PHE A 227 -8.95 -6.56 6.95
CA PHE A 227 -8.32 -6.51 8.26
C PHE A 227 -8.23 -5.06 8.75
N GLU A 228 -8.46 -4.87 10.03
CA GLU A 228 -8.18 -3.63 10.74
C GLU A 228 -6.82 -3.80 11.45
N ALA A 229 -5.80 -3.08 10.98
CA ALA A 229 -4.44 -3.27 11.45
C ALA A 229 -4.27 -2.99 12.94
N GLN A 230 -5.00 -2.00 13.48
CA GLN A 230 -4.97 -1.69 14.91
C GLN A 230 -5.45 -2.87 15.77
N GLN A 231 -6.47 -3.62 15.32
CA GLN A 231 -6.93 -4.82 16.03
C GLN A 231 -5.88 -5.95 15.98
N LEU A 232 -5.19 -6.09 14.85
CA LEU A 232 -4.13 -7.07 14.73
C LEU A 232 -2.94 -6.77 15.66
N VAL A 233 -2.63 -5.51 15.93
CA VAL A 233 -1.57 -5.13 16.85
C VAL A 233 -2.00 -5.33 18.31
N ALA A 234 -3.23 -4.99 18.67
CA ALA A 234 -3.74 -5.06 20.04
C ALA A 234 -3.75 -6.47 20.67
N VAL A 235 -3.80 -7.53 19.84
CA VAL A 235 -3.80 -8.95 20.30
C VAL A 235 -2.44 -9.38 20.90
N THR A 236 -1.41 -8.53 20.88
CA THR A 236 -0.06 -8.84 21.40
C THR A 236 0.37 -8.05 22.62
N ALA A 237 -0.47 -7.17 23.12
CA ALA A 237 -0.24 -6.44 24.37
C ALA A 237 -0.97 -7.15 25.51
#